data_abfbcd6d393c588aa10127f36ac32f34
#
_entry.id   abfbcd6d393c588aa10127f36ac32f34
#
_cell.length_a   1.000
_cell.length_b   1.000
_cell.length_c   1.000
_cell.angle_alpha   90.00
_cell.angle_beta   90.00
_cell.angle_gamma   90.00
#
_symmetry.space_group_name_H-M   'P 1'
#
loop_
_entity.id
_entity.type
_entity.pdbx_description
1 polymer ?
#
loop_
_entity_poly.entity_id
_entity_poly.type
_entity_poly.pdbx_seq_one_letter_code
_entity_poly.pdbx_strand_id
1 'polypeptide(L)'
;FPDGKFTKVDIRKCLEYALIGRRRVKEQLKKIGGMEFYDVHFSYIDLEDNEEHFVGVPESGGKSLIPEGDLPAGTVYAIGKNADSGHKGLFRLDIQRMPGNGKISDTGFGGGTAIKEELKEAVNYVRSNLNRITQTAKFSDFEFHLKATDLNGIGNTKGLELAMFLSIVSSIAE
;
A
#
# COMPACT_ATOMS: atom_id res chain seq x y z
N PHE A 1 -27.15 -28.42 -8.62
CA PHE A 1 -28.03 -27.52 -9.41
C PHE A 1 -28.81 -28.39 -10.37
N PRO A 2 -30.13 -28.48 -10.21
CA PRO A 2 -30.92 -29.47 -10.99
C PRO A 2 -30.95 -29.19 -12.50
N ASP A 3 -30.80 -27.94 -12.93
CA ASP A 3 -30.97 -27.55 -14.33
C ASP A 3 -29.71 -26.97 -15.01
N GLY A 4 -28.56 -27.00 -14.36
CA GLY A 4 -27.28 -26.52 -14.93
C GLY A 4 -27.23 -25.03 -15.25
N LYS A 5 -28.21 -24.25 -14.85
CA LYS A 5 -28.26 -22.79 -15.07
C LYS A 5 -27.94 -22.05 -13.79
N PHE A 6 -26.92 -21.20 -13.83
CA PHE A 6 -26.62 -20.29 -12.75
C PHE A 6 -27.36 -18.97 -12.92
N THR A 7 -27.96 -18.51 -11.84
CA THR A 7 -28.51 -17.14 -11.80
C THR A 7 -27.44 -16.16 -11.30
N LYS A 8 -27.60 -14.86 -11.61
CA LYS A 8 -26.72 -13.80 -11.06
C LYS A 8 -26.62 -13.86 -9.52
N VAL A 9 -27.70 -14.27 -8.85
CA VAL A 9 -27.76 -14.43 -7.38
C VAL A 9 -26.93 -15.61 -6.91
N ASP A 10 -26.93 -16.71 -7.66
CA ASP A 10 -26.17 -17.91 -7.31
C ASP A 10 -24.66 -17.68 -7.48
N ILE A 11 -24.25 -17.00 -8.55
CA ILE A 11 -22.86 -16.61 -8.77
C ILE A 11 -22.38 -15.70 -7.64
N ARG A 12 -23.18 -14.69 -7.26
CA ARG A 12 -22.85 -13.79 -6.17
C ARG A 12 -22.69 -14.53 -4.84
N LYS A 13 -23.60 -15.43 -4.50
CA LYS A 13 -23.50 -16.27 -3.30
C LYS A 13 -22.28 -17.19 -3.34
N CYS A 14 -22.00 -17.82 -4.48
CA CYS A 14 -20.81 -18.65 -4.64
C CYS A 14 -19.53 -17.84 -4.43
N LEU A 15 -19.46 -16.60 -4.95
CA LEU A 15 -18.34 -15.69 -4.72
C LEU A 15 -18.23 -15.31 -3.24
N GLU A 16 -19.34 -14.95 -2.58
CA GLU A 16 -19.35 -14.65 -1.15
C GLU A 16 -18.85 -15.84 -0.30
N TYR A 17 -19.29 -17.06 -0.61
CA TYR A 17 -18.82 -18.28 0.07
C TYR A 17 -17.36 -18.57 -0.23
N ALA A 18 -16.90 -18.37 -1.46
CA ALA A 18 -15.49 -18.51 -1.83
C ALA A 18 -14.59 -17.52 -1.07
N LEU A 19 -15.07 -16.28 -0.87
CA LEU A 19 -14.38 -15.25 -0.10
C LEU A 19 -14.28 -15.59 1.38
N ILE A 20 -15.36 -16.09 1.98
CA ILE A 20 -15.36 -16.57 3.38
C ILE A 20 -14.44 -17.79 3.52
N GLY A 21 -14.50 -18.71 2.57
CA GLY A 21 -13.62 -19.88 2.51
C GLY A 21 -12.14 -19.50 2.38
N ARG A 22 -11.82 -18.51 1.54
CA ARG A 22 -10.45 -17.97 1.36
C ARG A 22 -9.86 -17.48 2.68
N ARG A 23 -10.62 -16.73 3.47
CA ARG A 23 -10.16 -16.23 4.77
C ARG A 23 -9.80 -17.37 5.71
N ARG A 24 -10.64 -18.40 5.79
CA ARG A 24 -10.38 -19.60 6.60
C ARG A 24 -9.19 -20.41 6.10
N VAL A 25 -9.05 -20.56 4.79
CA VAL A 25 -7.90 -21.26 4.18
C VAL A 25 -6.61 -20.47 4.40
N LYS A 26 -6.59 -19.14 4.24
CA LYS A 26 -5.44 -18.28 4.53
C LYS A 26 -4.98 -18.41 6.00
N GLU A 27 -5.94 -18.46 6.95
CA GLU A 27 -5.65 -18.66 8.36
C GLU A 27 -5.08 -20.06 8.65
N GLN A 28 -5.61 -21.11 8.02
CA GLN A 28 -5.11 -22.46 8.17
C GLN A 28 -3.72 -22.65 7.55
N LEU A 29 -3.46 -22.07 6.40
CA LEU A 29 -2.18 -22.16 5.72
C LEU A 29 -1.07 -21.37 6.42
N LYS A 30 -1.40 -20.25 7.05
CA LYS A 30 -0.48 -19.58 7.99
C LYS A 30 -0.07 -20.50 9.14
N LYS A 31 -0.97 -21.37 9.60
CA LYS A 31 -0.68 -22.37 10.66
C LYS A 31 0.17 -23.55 10.18
N ILE A 32 0.10 -23.88 8.89
CA ILE A 32 0.83 -25.02 8.29
C ILE A 32 2.21 -24.60 7.73
N GLY A 33 2.51 -23.31 7.69
CA GLY A 33 3.87 -22.79 7.46
C GLY A 33 4.35 -22.85 6.02
N GLY A 34 3.58 -22.40 5.05
CA GLY A 34 4.30 -22.29 3.82
C GLY A 34 3.65 -22.09 2.47
N MET A 35 2.41 -21.76 2.34
CA MET A 35 1.89 -21.29 1.05
C MET A 35 1.22 -19.95 1.19
N GLU A 36 1.84 -18.94 0.58
CA GLU A 36 1.21 -17.65 0.37
C GLU A 36 0.30 -17.73 -0.84
N PHE A 37 -0.99 -17.49 -0.63
CA PHE A 37 -1.92 -17.35 -1.73
C PHE A 37 -1.74 -16.01 -2.39
N TYR A 38 -1.44 -16.02 -3.68
CA TYR A 38 -1.57 -14.85 -4.55
C TYR A 38 -3.03 -14.40 -4.58
N ASP A 39 -3.24 -13.11 -4.74
CA ASP A 39 -4.58 -12.58 -4.95
C ASP A 39 -5.21 -13.26 -6.16
N VAL A 40 -6.20 -14.11 -5.89
CA VAL A 40 -6.96 -14.73 -6.96
C VAL A 40 -7.92 -13.67 -7.46
N HIS A 41 -7.62 -13.10 -8.60
CA HIS A 41 -8.57 -12.29 -9.34
C HIS A 41 -9.58 -13.24 -9.97
N PHE A 42 -10.85 -13.08 -9.63
CA PHE A 42 -11.93 -13.74 -10.34
C PHE A 42 -12.36 -12.83 -11.48
N SER A 43 -12.27 -13.29 -12.70
CA SER A 43 -12.92 -12.66 -13.83
C SER A 43 -14.15 -13.45 -14.24
N TYR A 44 -15.17 -12.79 -14.74
CA TYR A 44 -16.33 -13.39 -15.37
C TYR A 44 -16.68 -12.61 -16.64
N ILE A 45 -17.18 -13.32 -17.64
CA ILE A 45 -17.71 -12.69 -18.84
C ILE A 45 -19.18 -12.37 -18.59
N ASP A 46 -19.56 -11.11 -18.64
CA ASP A 46 -20.94 -10.71 -18.60
C ASP A 46 -21.59 -11.03 -19.96
N LEU A 47 -22.68 -11.78 -19.93
CA LEU A 47 -23.38 -12.21 -21.15
C LEU A 47 -24.21 -11.09 -21.79
N GLU A 48 -24.39 -9.95 -21.13
CA GLU A 48 -25.13 -8.80 -21.65
C GLU A 48 -24.24 -7.92 -22.54
N ASP A 49 -22.99 -7.68 -22.14
CA ASP A 49 -22.02 -6.86 -22.88
C ASP A 49 -20.91 -7.68 -23.54
N ASN A 50 -20.80 -8.97 -23.19
CA ASN A 50 -19.74 -9.89 -23.62
C ASN A 50 -18.32 -9.41 -23.27
N GLU A 51 -18.20 -8.59 -22.22
CA GLU A 51 -16.95 -8.10 -21.71
C GLU A 51 -16.48 -8.87 -20.47
N GLU A 52 -15.17 -8.93 -20.28
CA GLU A 52 -14.55 -9.55 -19.10
C GLU A 52 -14.53 -8.57 -17.94
N HIS A 53 -15.29 -8.86 -16.88
CA HIS A 53 -15.33 -8.09 -15.66
C HIS A 53 -14.48 -8.73 -14.56
N PHE A 54 -13.70 -7.94 -13.87
CA PHE A 54 -12.85 -8.39 -12.77
C PHE A 54 -13.54 -8.11 -11.43
N VAL A 55 -13.67 -9.16 -10.61
CA VAL A 55 -14.13 -9.01 -9.23
C VAL A 55 -12.91 -8.88 -8.34
N GLY A 56 -12.57 -7.67 -8.00
CA GLY A 56 -11.64 -7.39 -6.91
C GLY A 56 -12.29 -7.72 -5.57
N VAL A 57 -11.58 -8.43 -4.71
CA VAL A 57 -12.01 -8.64 -3.32
C VAL A 57 -11.46 -7.47 -2.51
N PRO A 58 -12.31 -6.52 -2.12
CA PRO A 58 -11.82 -5.45 -1.29
C PRO A 58 -11.55 -5.99 0.12
N GLU A 59 -10.31 -6.12 0.52
CA GLU A 59 -9.96 -6.38 1.93
C GLU A 59 -10.45 -5.24 2.84
N SER A 60 -10.79 -4.09 2.27
CA SER A 60 -11.22 -2.86 2.94
C SER A 60 -12.69 -2.48 2.76
N GLY A 61 -13.58 -3.45 2.52
CA GLY A 61 -15.02 -3.19 2.50
C GLY A 61 -15.53 -2.47 1.24
N GLY A 62 -14.92 -2.67 0.08
CA GLY A 62 -15.43 -2.22 -1.22
C GLY A 62 -15.08 -0.78 -1.61
N LYS A 63 -14.23 -0.11 -0.83
CA LYS A 63 -13.67 1.20 -1.23
C LYS A 63 -12.36 1.00 -1.99
N SER A 64 -12.11 1.85 -2.97
CA SER A 64 -10.81 1.92 -3.63
C SER A 64 -9.71 2.11 -2.60
N LEU A 65 -8.64 1.31 -2.67
CA LEU A 65 -7.47 1.44 -1.78
C LEU A 65 -6.76 2.78 -2.00
N ILE A 66 -6.77 3.27 -3.22
CA ILE A 66 -6.27 4.58 -3.60
C ILE A 66 -7.48 5.47 -3.84
N PRO A 67 -7.66 6.56 -3.08
CA PRO A 67 -8.77 7.48 -3.30
C PRO A 67 -8.66 8.16 -4.67
N GLU A 68 -9.81 8.47 -5.25
CA GLU A 68 -9.87 9.29 -6.46
C GLU A 68 -9.64 10.76 -6.10
N GLY A 69 -8.96 11.50 -6.97
CA GLY A 69 -8.69 12.92 -6.81
C GLY A 69 -7.31 13.24 -6.21
N ASP A 70 -7.14 14.50 -5.83
CA ASP A 70 -5.89 15.00 -5.30
C ASP A 70 -5.61 14.48 -3.89
N LEU A 71 -4.37 14.07 -3.67
CA LEU A 71 -3.91 13.65 -2.36
C LEU A 71 -3.43 14.86 -1.54
N PRO A 72 -3.62 14.85 -0.22
CA PRO A 72 -3.02 15.86 0.66
C PRO A 72 -1.49 15.90 0.49
N ALA A 73 -0.90 17.07 0.62
CA ALA A 73 0.55 17.22 0.62
C ALA A 73 1.20 16.29 1.65
N GLY A 74 2.30 15.66 1.25
CA GLY A 74 2.97 14.66 2.08
C GLY A 74 2.36 13.25 2.06
N THR A 75 1.24 13.03 1.37
CA THR A 75 0.64 11.70 1.19
C THR A 75 1.04 11.10 -0.16
N VAL A 76 1.57 9.88 -0.14
CA VAL A 76 1.98 9.14 -1.34
C VAL A 76 1.54 7.68 -1.23
N TYR A 77 1.04 7.12 -2.31
CA TYR A 77 0.82 5.67 -2.46
C TYR A 77 1.93 5.06 -3.29
N ALA A 78 2.46 3.94 -2.85
CA ALA A 78 3.56 3.26 -3.53
C ALA A 78 3.47 1.74 -3.39
N ILE A 79 4.08 1.04 -4.33
CA ILE A 79 4.24 -0.40 -4.26
C ILE A 79 5.58 -0.71 -3.63
N GLY A 80 5.55 -1.34 -2.46
CA GLY A 80 6.71 -1.91 -1.81
C GLY A 80 6.83 -3.41 -2.07
N LYS A 81 7.97 -3.98 -1.69
CA LYS A 81 8.27 -5.40 -1.83
C LYS A 81 8.70 -5.96 -0.48
N ASN A 82 8.10 -7.06 -0.05
CA ASN A 82 8.57 -7.78 1.12
C ASN A 82 10.03 -8.20 0.92
N ALA A 83 10.89 -7.92 1.89
CA ALA A 83 12.33 -8.13 1.80
C ALA A 83 12.71 -9.61 1.71
N ASP A 84 11.92 -10.47 2.35
CA ASP A 84 12.19 -11.90 2.48
C ASP A 84 11.52 -12.71 1.38
N SER A 85 10.20 -12.54 1.20
CA SER A 85 9.41 -13.32 0.25
C SER A 85 9.36 -12.72 -1.15
N GLY A 86 9.66 -11.44 -1.29
CA GLY A 86 9.59 -10.74 -2.56
C GLY A 86 8.16 -10.33 -3.00
N HIS A 87 7.14 -10.58 -2.19
CA HIS A 87 5.77 -10.18 -2.49
C HIS A 87 5.63 -8.67 -2.55
N LYS A 88 4.83 -8.20 -3.49
CA LYS A 88 4.53 -6.78 -3.65
C LYS A 88 3.27 -6.43 -2.88
N GLY A 89 3.24 -5.24 -2.29
CA GLY A 89 2.07 -4.70 -1.61
C GLY A 89 1.97 -3.20 -1.77
N LEU A 90 0.76 -2.69 -1.60
CA LEU A 90 0.47 -1.26 -1.65
C LEU A 90 0.68 -0.65 -0.28
N PHE A 91 1.41 0.44 -0.24
CA PHE A 91 1.66 1.25 0.95
C PHE A 91 1.10 2.65 0.78
N ARG A 92 0.56 3.17 1.84
CA ARG A 92 0.28 4.60 1.99
C ARG A 92 1.32 5.19 2.92
N LEU A 93 2.00 6.23 2.45
CA LEU A 93 2.95 7.03 3.21
C LEU A 93 2.30 8.38 3.51
N ASP A 94 2.27 8.76 4.77
CA ASP A 94 1.80 10.07 5.23
C ASP A 94 2.91 10.74 6.01
N ILE A 95 3.27 11.95 5.66
CA ILE A 95 4.23 12.73 6.42
C ILE A 95 3.55 13.92 7.09
N GLN A 96 3.83 14.10 8.37
CA GLN A 96 3.46 15.27 9.13
C GLN A 96 4.68 16.15 9.32
N ARG A 97 4.55 17.42 9.00
CA ARG A 97 5.57 18.45 9.16
C ARG A 97 5.21 19.35 10.33
N MET A 98 6.15 19.58 11.21
CA MET A 98 6.02 20.49 12.36
C MET A 98 7.24 21.40 12.42
N PRO A 99 7.15 22.60 13.01
CA PRO A 99 8.33 23.39 13.32
C PRO A 99 9.30 22.57 14.18
N GLY A 100 10.61 22.58 13.85
CA GLY A 100 11.53 21.73 14.55
C GLY A 100 13.00 21.96 14.18
N ASN A 101 13.80 20.91 14.22
CA ASN A 101 15.26 20.99 14.11
C ASN A 101 15.85 19.99 13.10
N GLY A 102 15.12 19.60 12.09
CA GLY A 102 15.57 18.66 11.05
C GLY A 102 15.55 17.19 11.47
N LYS A 103 14.84 16.84 12.55
CA LYS A 103 14.66 15.44 12.92
C LYS A 103 13.58 14.79 12.07
N ILE A 104 13.76 13.50 11.86
CA ILE A 104 12.74 12.65 11.25
C ILE A 104 12.50 11.44 12.15
N SER A 105 11.24 11.14 12.37
CA SER A 105 10.77 9.93 13.05
C SER A 105 9.88 9.13 12.12
N ASP A 106 9.80 7.82 12.33
CA ASP A 106 9.03 6.93 11.49
C ASP A 106 8.17 5.95 12.30
N THR A 107 7.05 5.54 11.71
CA THR A 107 6.18 4.48 12.24
C THR A 107 5.59 3.64 11.10
N GLY A 108 5.30 2.37 11.40
CA GLY A 108 4.56 1.48 10.49
C GLY A 108 5.42 0.71 9.48
N PHE A 109 6.74 0.82 9.51
CA PHE A 109 7.64 0.13 8.58
C PHE A 109 8.03 -1.31 8.97
N GLY A 110 7.42 -1.89 10.00
CA GLY A 110 7.67 -3.28 10.37
C GLY A 110 9.04 -3.57 11.00
N GLY A 111 9.88 -2.56 11.25
CA GLY A 111 11.14 -2.69 12.00
C GLY A 111 12.32 -3.27 11.22
N GLY A 112 12.20 -3.52 9.92
CA GLY A 112 13.28 -4.01 9.07
C GLY A 112 14.44 -2.99 8.93
N THR A 113 15.67 -3.48 8.84
CA THR A 113 16.86 -2.63 8.67
C THR A 113 16.90 -1.97 7.29
N ALA A 114 16.49 -2.69 6.24
CA ALA A 114 16.49 -2.20 4.87
C ALA A 114 15.66 -0.93 4.70
N ILE A 115 14.44 -0.90 5.25
CA ILE A 115 13.57 0.26 5.13
C ILE A 115 14.10 1.49 5.89
N LYS A 116 14.81 1.28 7.00
CA LYS A 116 15.46 2.36 7.74
C LYS A 116 16.64 2.96 6.98
N GLU A 117 17.37 2.13 6.25
CA GLU A 117 18.43 2.59 5.35
C GLU A 117 17.85 3.40 4.20
N GLU A 118 16.80 2.92 3.55
CA GLU A 118 16.08 3.64 2.50
C GLU A 118 15.57 5.02 2.99
N LEU A 119 14.99 5.07 4.20
CA LEU A 119 14.56 6.33 4.79
C LEU A 119 15.74 7.29 5.01
N LYS A 120 16.85 6.78 5.52
CA LYS A 120 18.06 7.59 5.73
C LYS A 120 18.61 8.13 4.41
N GLU A 121 18.61 7.32 3.36
CA GLU A 121 19.05 7.73 2.02
C GLU A 121 18.12 8.79 1.44
N ALA A 122 16.80 8.60 1.50
CA ALA A 122 15.82 9.58 1.05
C ALA A 122 15.99 10.93 1.78
N VAL A 123 16.15 10.90 3.10
CA VAL A 123 16.37 12.10 3.92
C VAL A 123 17.68 12.81 3.56
N ASN A 124 18.78 12.08 3.39
CA ASN A 124 20.06 12.64 3.02
C ASN A 124 20.00 13.28 1.63
N TYR A 125 19.28 12.64 0.70
CA TYR A 125 19.09 13.19 -0.64
C TYR A 125 18.31 14.50 -0.60
N VAL A 126 17.20 14.56 0.17
CA VAL A 126 16.43 15.80 0.35
C VAL A 126 17.32 16.90 0.95
N ARG A 127 18.02 16.62 2.04
CA ARG A 127 18.92 17.60 2.71
C ARG A 127 19.96 18.18 1.76
N SER A 128 20.56 17.34 0.94
CA SER A 128 21.61 17.75 0.00
C SER A 128 21.08 18.53 -1.20
N ASN A 129 19.83 18.34 -1.56
CA ASN A 129 19.23 18.90 -2.77
C ASN A 129 18.07 19.89 -2.52
N LEU A 130 17.79 20.21 -1.27
CA LEU A 130 16.62 21.03 -0.93
C LEU A 130 16.65 22.40 -1.63
N ASN A 131 17.82 23.02 -1.76
CA ASN A 131 17.99 24.29 -2.44
C ASN A 131 17.58 24.27 -3.92
N ARG A 132 17.53 23.08 -4.52
CA ARG A 132 17.07 22.89 -5.91
C ARG A 132 15.55 22.69 -5.98
N ILE A 133 14.94 22.31 -4.86
CA ILE A 133 13.51 22.03 -4.74
C ILE A 133 12.76 23.29 -4.28
N THR A 134 13.31 23.98 -3.26
CA THR A 134 12.74 25.23 -2.73
C THR A 134 13.85 26.15 -2.25
N GLN A 135 13.63 27.45 -2.41
CA GLN A 135 14.54 28.50 -1.92
C GLN A 135 14.07 29.12 -0.59
N THR A 136 12.85 28.83 -0.17
CA THR A 136 12.20 29.49 0.97
C THR A 136 12.28 28.72 2.27
N ALA A 137 12.57 27.42 2.22
CA ALA A 137 12.56 26.56 3.39
C ALA A 137 13.91 25.84 3.57
N LYS A 138 14.33 25.68 4.82
CA LYS A 138 15.48 24.83 5.20
C LYS A 138 14.97 23.58 5.87
N PHE A 139 15.63 22.46 5.62
CA PHE A 139 15.26 21.20 6.26
C PHE A 139 15.33 21.26 7.79
N SER A 140 16.26 22.07 8.31
CA SER A 140 16.44 22.31 9.75
C SER A 140 15.29 23.07 10.42
N ASP A 141 14.42 23.68 9.65
CA ASP A 141 13.29 24.47 10.20
C ASP A 141 12.09 23.57 10.58
N PHE A 142 12.17 22.30 10.20
CA PHE A 142 11.08 21.34 10.38
C PHE A 142 11.51 20.09 11.15
N GLU A 143 10.54 19.46 11.75
CA GLU A 143 10.56 18.08 12.22
C GLU A 143 9.53 17.28 11.47
N PHE A 144 9.86 16.06 11.08
CA PHE A 144 9.03 15.22 10.24
C PHE A 144 8.66 13.92 10.97
N HIS A 145 7.41 13.55 10.87
CA HIS A 145 6.94 12.24 11.27
C HIS A 145 6.35 11.51 10.08
N LEU A 146 7.05 10.45 9.62
CA LEU A 146 6.65 9.63 8.50
C LEU A 146 5.93 8.38 9.00
N LYS A 147 4.67 8.23 8.60
CA LYS A 147 3.85 7.04 8.87
C LYS A 147 3.69 6.22 7.60
N ALA A 148 4.05 4.94 7.66
CA ALA A 148 3.71 3.98 6.62
C ALA A 148 2.53 3.10 7.06
N THR A 149 1.59 2.91 6.16
CA THR A 149 0.47 1.99 6.34
C THR A 149 0.54 0.92 5.26
N ASP A 150 0.80 -0.30 5.66
CA ASP A 150 0.78 -1.48 4.79
C ASP A 150 -0.67 -1.89 4.54
N LEU A 151 -1.16 -1.66 3.32
CA LEU A 151 -2.55 -1.90 2.95
C LEU A 151 -2.83 -3.37 2.61
N ASN A 152 -1.80 -4.15 2.32
CA ASN A 152 -1.91 -5.55 1.97
C ASN A 152 -1.35 -6.51 3.04
N GLY A 153 -0.73 -5.99 4.09
CA GLY A 153 -0.18 -6.79 5.20
C GLY A 153 1.02 -7.63 4.79
N ILE A 154 1.89 -7.14 3.91
CA ILE A 154 3.07 -7.89 3.45
C ILE A 154 4.24 -7.87 4.44
N GLY A 155 4.23 -6.96 5.43
CA GLY A 155 5.22 -6.95 6.51
C GLY A 155 6.54 -6.29 6.15
N ASN A 156 7.67 -6.93 6.49
CA ASN A 156 9.02 -6.40 6.30
C ASN A 156 9.28 -5.97 4.85
N THR A 157 9.44 -4.67 4.60
CA THR A 157 9.35 -4.09 3.26
C THR A 157 10.61 -3.36 2.85
N LYS A 158 10.83 -3.26 1.54
CA LYS A 158 11.84 -2.45 0.87
C LYS A 158 11.31 -1.88 -0.44
N GLY A 159 12.04 -0.92 -1.02
CA GLY A 159 11.70 -0.31 -2.31
C GLY A 159 10.71 0.85 -2.19
N LEU A 160 10.67 1.52 -1.03
CA LEU A 160 9.84 2.72 -0.78
C LEU A 160 10.64 4.03 -0.77
N GLU A 161 11.94 4.00 -1.07
CA GLU A 161 12.84 5.16 -1.01
C GLU A 161 12.31 6.36 -1.81
N LEU A 162 11.93 6.14 -3.08
CA LEU A 162 11.38 7.20 -3.92
C LEU A 162 10.06 7.77 -3.36
N ALA A 163 9.21 6.91 -2.81
CA ALA A 163 7.95 7.36 -2.22
C ALA A 163 8.18 8.19 -0.94
N MET A 164 9.15 7.81 -0.12
CA MET A 164 9.57 8.59 1.06
C MET A 164 10.12 9.95 0.64
N PHE A 165 10.99 9.97 -0.38
CA PHE A 165 11.51 11.21 -0.95
C PHE A 165 10.37 12.13 -1.42
N LEU A 166 9.45 11.61 -2.23
CA LEU A 166 8.31 12.39 -2.76
C LEU A 166 7.40 12.89 -1.66
N SER A 167 7.13 12.08 -0.62
CA SER A 167 6.32 12.47 0.53
C SER A 167 6.95 13.64 1.29
N ILE A 168 8.27 13.58 1.56
CA ILE A 168 9.00 14.67 2.24
C ILE A 168 8.97 15.93 1.38
N VAL A 169 9.31 15.83 0.11
CA VAL A 169 9.35 16.99 -0.81
C VAL A 169 7.97 17.62 -0.95
N SER A 170 6.93 16.81 -1.16
CA SER A 170 5.55 17.31 -1.25
C SER A 170 5.12 18.07 0.00
N SER A 171 5.52 17.61 1.19
CA SER A 171 5.18 18.29 2.44
C SER A 171 5.93 19.63 2.63
N ILE A 172 7.10 19.80 2.00
CA ILE A 172 7.89 21.05 2.10
C ILE A 172 7.44 22.07 1.04
N ALA A 173 6.99 21.59 -0.12
CA ALA A 173 6.64 22.43 -1.26
C ALA A 173 5.26 23.12 -1.12
N GLU A 174 4.48 22.74 -0.11
CA GLU A 174 3.20 23.38 0.24
C GLU A 174 3.47 24.69 1.01
#